data_c27f965c208419aff1bf0d4ed5a03759
#
_entry.id   c27f965c208419aff1bf0d4ed5a03759
#
_cell.length_a   1.000
_cell.length_b   1.000
_cell.length_c   1.000
_cell.angle_alpha   90.00
_cell.angle_beta   90.00
_cell.angle_gamma   90.00
#
_symmetry.space_group_name_H-M   'P 1'
#
loop_
_entity.id
_entity.type
_entity.pdbx_description
1 polymer ?
#
loop_
_entity_poly.entity_id
_entity_poly.type
_entity_poly.pdbx_seq_one_letter_code
_entity_poly.pdbx_strand_id
1 'polypeptide(L)'
;SILSARTDTVHKFSDHKEVQNAKKEEVLAKFFYELKKESFVLILNDGKIEGFMSFIKEYPLKIDQGTIICDYITIIIIDPNCRNKGYTQKMYYEILAARKEKKIATRTWSTNNSHMNILDKLGFKLIQRDINDRGENIDSVYYLKTPKN
;
A
#
# COMPACT_ATOMS: atom_id res chain seq x y z
N SER A 1 0.94 5.30 -14.45
CA SER A 1 -0.13 4.48 -14.53
C SER A 1 0.28 3.14 -14.96
N ILE A 2 -0.23 2.29 -14.74
CA ILE A 2 -0.02 1.09 -14.81
C ILE A 2 -0.58 0.19 -15.45
N LEU A 3 -0.43 -0.37 -15.78
CA LEU A 3 -0.80 -1.14 -16.42
C LEU A 3 -0.99 -2.34 -16.13
N SER A 4 -0.88 -2.99 -15.87
CA SER A 4 -1.01 -4.30 -15.94
C SER A 4 -0.17 -4.90 -14.93
N ALA A 5 -0.57 -4.78 -13.66
CA ALA A 5 -0.15 -5.73 -12.68
C ALA A 5 -0.45 -7.11 -13.27
N ARG A 6 0.52 -7.95 -13.31
CA ARG A 6 0.33 -9.27 -13.89
C ARG A 6 -0.58 -10.11 -13.01
N THR A 7 -1.39 -10.95 -13.63
CA THR A 7 -2.33 -11.80 -12.92
C THR A 7 -1.63 -12.69 -11.88
N ASP A 8 -0.45 -13.20 -12.22
CA ASP A 8 0.31 -14.04 -11.30
C ASP A 8 0.77 -13.29 -10.05
N THR A 9 1.15 -12.00 -10.20
CA THR A 9 1.54 -11.18 -9.06
C THR A 9 0.35 -10.93 -8.14
N VAL A 10 -0.80 -10.57 -8.74
CA VAL A 10 -2.01 -10.34 -7.97
C VAL A 10 -2.45 -11.61 -7.27
N HIS A 11 -2.34 -12.75 -7.94
CA HIS A 11 -2.72 -14.03 -7.36
C HIS A 11 -1.86 -14.39 -6.16
N LYS A 12 -0.56 -14.17 -6.24
CA LYS A 12 0.33 -14.46 -5.11
C LYS A 12 0.01 -13.60 -3.90
N PHE A 13 -0.48 -12.39 -4.16
CA PHE A 13 -0.73 -11.52 -3.06
C PHE A 13 -2.09 -11.75 -2.50
N SER A 14 -3.07 -12.06 -3.31
CA SER A 14 -4.43 -12.31 -2.88
C SER A 14 -4.61 -13.77 -2.53
N ASP A 15 -3.61 -14.39 -1.89
CA ASP A 15 -3.64 -15.79 -1.56
C ASP A 15 -4.61 -16.07 -0.44
N HIS A 16 -5.86 -15.70 -0.63
CA HIS A 16 -6.95 -15.98 0.26
C HIS A 16 -7.73 -17.18 -0.25
N LYS A 17 -8.31 -17.93 0.65
CA LYS A 17 -9.05 -19.14 0.29
C LYS A 17 -10.20 -18.86 -0.69
N GLU A 18 -10.86 -17.72 -0.56
CA GLU A 18 -11.96 -17.40 -1.47
C GLU A 18 -11.47 -17.18 -2.90
N VAL A 19 -10.24 -16.80 -3.12
CA VAL A 19 -9.68 -16.64 -4.46
C VAL A 19 -9.39 -18.00 -5.07
N GLN A 20 -9.11 -18.99 -4.25
CA GLN A 20 -8.79 -20.33 -4.70
C GLN A 20 -10.00 -21.17 -5.00
N ASN A 21 -11.20 -20.69 -4.69
CA ASN A 21 -12.43 -21.41 -4.85
C ASN A 21 -13.07 -21.21 -6.23
N ALA A 22 -14.27 -21.74 -6.43
CA ALA A 22 -14.92 -21.85 -7.73
C ALA A 22 -15.12 -20.55 -8.52
N LYS A 23 -15.05 -19.38 -7.92
CA LYS A 23 -15.25 -18.10 -8.59
C LYS A 23 -13.97 -17.28 -8.70
N LYS A 24 -12.84 -17.95 -8.77
CA LYS A 24 -11.54 -17.30 -8.79
C LYS A 24 -11.40 -16.25 -9.88
N GLU A 25 -11.79 -16.54 -11.11
CA GLU A 25 -11.66 -15.60 -12.22
C GLU A 25 -12.53 -14.36 -12.01
N GLU A 26 -13.72 -14.55 -11.50
CA GLU A 26 -14.64 -13.44 -11.20
C GLU A 26 -14.10 -12.55 -10.11
N VAL A 27 -13.54 -13.14 -9.05
CA VAL A 27 -12.90 -12.40 -7.96
C VAL A 27 -11.70 -11.61 -8.46
N LEU A 28 -10.85 -12.21 -9.28
CA LEU A 28 -9.68 -11.53 -9.84
C LEU A 28 -10.09 -10.39 -10.78
N ALA A 29 -11.11 -10.58 -11.60
CA ALA A 29 -11.61 -9.55 -12.51
C ALA A 29 -12.13 -8.34 -11.70
N LYS A 30 -12.85 -8.58 -10.63
CA LYS A 30 -13.35 -7.52 -9.75
C LYS A 30 -12.20 -6.79 -9.07
N PHE A 31 -11.20 -7.54 -8.60
CA PHE A 31 -10.02 -6.97 -7.97
C PHE A 31 -9.26 -6.05 -8.93
N PHE A 32 -9.02 -6.51 -10.17
CA PHE A 32 -8.38 -5.67 -11.19
C PHE A 32 -9.20 -4.44 -11.53
N TYR A 33 -10.53 -4.56 -11.59
CA TYR A 33 -11.40 -3.41 -11.85
C TYR A 33 -11.24 -2.35 -10.76
N GLU A 34 -11.22 -2.76 -9.50
CA GLU A 34 -11.02 -1.84 -8.39
C GLU A 34 -9.62 -1.20 -8.42
N LEU A 35 -8.59 -1.99 -8.73
CA LEU A 35 -7.24 -1.47 -8.83
C LEU A 35 -7.09 -0.42 -9.93
N LYS A 36 -7.82 -0.54 -11.04
CA LYS A 36 -7.74 0.43 -12.13
C LYS A 36 -8.15 1.83 -11.73
N LYS A 37 -8.88 1.98 -10.64
CA LYS A 37 -9.28 3.29 -10.13
C LYS A 37 -8.17 3.94 -9.32
N GLU A 38 -7.10 3.24 -9.05
CA GLU A 38 -6.00 3.72 -8.23
C GLU A 38 -4.80 4.09 -9.09
N SER A 39 -3.91 4.84 -8.52
CA SER A 39 -2.60 5.14 -9.11
C SER A 39 -1.57 4.17 -8.56
N PHE A 40 -0.45 4.02 -9.27
CA PHE A 40 0.50 2.99 -8.89
C PHE A 40 1.94 3.46 -9.01
N VAL A 41 2.79 2.89 -8.18
CA VAL A 41 4.24 2.95 -8.32
C VAL A 41 4.71 1.52 -8.58
N LEU A 42 5.50 1.30 -9.60
CA LEU A 42 5.95 -0.04 -9.98
C LEU A 42 7.45 -0.17 -9.88
N ILE A 43 7.89 -1.36 -9.51
CA ILE A 43 9.30 -1.76 -9.67
C ILE A 43 9.34 -2.74 -10.84
N LEU A 44 10.05 -2.34 -11.91
CA LEU A 44 10.18 -3.16 -13.09
C LEU A 44 11.63 -3.59 -13.25
N ASN A 45 11.83 -4.85 -13.60
CA ASN A 45 13.13 -5.38 -13.90
C ASN A 45 13.00 -6.30 -15.12
N ASP A 46 13.66 -5.94 -16.24
CA ASP A 46 13.58 -6.66 -17.51
C ASP A 46 12.12 -6.87 -17.96
N GLY A 47 11.30 -5.83 -17.82
CA GLY A 47 9.88 -5.89 -18.23
C GLY A 47 8.99 -6.65 -17.27
N LYS A 48 9.54 -7.17 -16.17
CA LYS A 48 8.76 -7.91 -15.19
C LYS A 48 8.48 -7.04 -13.97
N ILE A 49 7.25 -7.09 -13.48
CA ILE A 49 6.87 -6.37 -12.26
C ILE A 49 7.34 -7.16 -11.06
N GLU A 50 8.25 -6.59 -10.28
CA GLU A 50 8.78 -7.21 -9.06
C GLU A 50 8.18 -6.62 -7.78
N GLY A 51 7.52 -5.51 -7.91
CA GLY A 51 6.81 -4.90 -6.79
C GLY A 51 5.88 -3.80 -7.27
N PHE A 52 4.82 -3.54 -6.51
CA PHE A 52 3.99 -2.37 -6.78
C PHE A 52 3.34 -1.85 -5.51
N MET A 53 3.00 -0.56 -5.56
CA MET A 53 2.30 0.15 -4.53
C MET A 53 1.11 0.80 -5.20
N SER A 54 -0.09 0.64 -4.65
CA SER A 54 -1.26 1.36 -5.15
C SER A 54 -1.67 2.43 -4.16
N PHE A 55 -2.20 3.54 -4.67
CA PHE A 55 -2.68 4.62 -3.84
C PHE A 55 -3.84 5.36 -4.50
N ILE A 56 -4.68 5.97 -3.68
CA ILE A 56 -5.82 6.77 -4.13
C ILE A 56 -5.48 8.23 -3.90
N LYS A 57 -5.53 9.03 -4.96
CA LYS A 57 -5.24 10.46 -4.87
C LYS A 57 -6.39 11.20 -4.22
N GLU A 58 -6.07 12.21 -3.42
CA GLU A 58 -7.07 13.10 -2.81
C GLU A 58 -8.15 12.31 -2.05
N TYR A 59 -7.74 11.31 -1.32
CA TYR A 59 -8.64 10.46 -0.56
C TYR A 59 -9.02 11.11 0.78
N PRO A 60 -10.31 11.14 1.13
CA PRO A 60 -10.71 11.67 2.42
C PRO A 60 -10.56 10.60 3.51
N LEU A 61 -9.42 10.57 4.13
CA LEU A 61 -9.13 9.63 5.21
C LEU A 61 -9.81 10.10 6.49
N LYS A 62 -10.69 9.27 7.02
CA LYS A 62 -11.40 9.57 8.25
C LYS A 62 -10.65 9.00 9.43
N ILE A 63 -10.30 9.84 10.37
CA ILE A 63 -9.72 9.46 11.65
C ILE A 63 -10.56 10.06 12.77
N ASP A 64 -10.29 9.71 14.02
CA ASP A 64 -11.09 10.19 15.15
C ASP A 64 -11.13 11.71 15.25
N GLN A 65 -10.06 12.38 14.85
CA GLN A 65 -9.95 13.83 14.94
C GLN A 65 -10.56 14.57 13.74
N GLY A 66 -11.06 13.87 12.75
CA GLY A 66 -11.66 14.49 11.58
C GLY A 66 -11.23 13.82 10.28
N THR A 67 -11.38 14.54 9.17
CA THR A 67 -11.05 14.02 7.84
C THR A 67 -9.79 14.70 7.31
N ILE A 68 -8.86 13.91 6.77
CA ILE A 68 -7.64 14.42 6.16
C ILE A 68 -7.67 14.06 4.69
N ILE A 69 -7.50 15.05 3.82
CA ILE A 69 -7.38 14.79 2.38
C ILE A 69 -5.91 14.44 2.11
N CYS A 70 -5.68 13.27 1.58
CA CYS A 70 -4.33 12.77 1.37
C CYS A 70 -4.27 11.76 0.22
N ASP A 71 -3.07 11.50 -0.26
CA ASP A 71 -2.86 10.37 -1.16
C ASP A 71 -2.69 9.15 -0.27
N TYR A 72 -3.64 8.24 -0.33
CA TYR A 72 -3.72 7.13 0.61
C TYR A 72 -3.21 5.84 -0.03
N ILE A 73 -2.13 5.29 0.53
CA ILE A 73 -1.54 4.05 0.04
C ILE A 73 -2.39 2.88 0.54
N THR A 74 -2.88 2.07 -0.40
CA THR A 74 -3.80 0.98 -0.09
C THR A 74 -3.12 -0.38 -0.07
N ILE A 75 -2.18 -0.61 -0.98
CA ILE A 75 -1.55 -1.93 -1.13
C ILE A 75 -0.08 -1.76 -1.47
N ILE A 76 0.76 -2.58 -0.86
CA ILE A 76 2.17 -2.71 -1.22
C ILE A 76 2.45 -4.20 -1.40
N ILE A 77 2.92 -4.59 -2.58
CA ILE A 77 3.21 -5.98 -2.89
C ILE A 77 4.61 -6.09 -3.45
N ILE A 78 5.38 -7.02 -2.92
CA ILE A 78 6.71 -7.35 -3.44
C ILE A 78 6.69 -8.83 -3.81
N ASP A 79 7.20 -9.17 -4.99
CA ASP A 79 7.36 -10.56 -5.40
C ASP A 79 8.17 -11.27 -4.30
N PRO A 80 7.72 -12.41 -3.78
CA PRO A 80 8.43 -13.11 -2.70
C PRO A 80 9.90 -13.40 -2.99
N ASN A 81 10.26 -13.59 -4.27
CA ASN A 81 11.64 -13.85 -4.67
C ASN A 81 12.49 -12.58 -4.74
N CYS A 82 11.87 -11.41 -4.56
CA CYS A 82 12.53 -10.13 -4.68
C CYS A 82 12.54 -9.35 -3.35
N ARG A 83 12.29 -10.01 -2.25
CA ARG A 83 12.30 -9.39 -0.93
C ARG A 83 13.73 -9.07 -0.48
N ASN A 84 13.85 -8.18 0.48
CA ASN A 84 15.13 -7.74 1.04
C ASN A 84 16.02 -6.98 0.04
N LYS A 85 15.42 -6.39 -0.98
CA LYS A 85 16.13 -5.54 -1.95
C LYS A 85 15.83 -4.04 -1.77
N GLY A 86 15.12 -3.69 -0.71
CA GLY A 86 14.79 -2.29 -0.45
C GLY A 86 13.70 -1.73 -1.35
N TYR A 87 12.87 -2.57 -1.96
CA TYR A 87 11.86 -2.14 -2.92
C TYR A 87 10.74 -1.31 -2.29
N THR A 88 10.30 -1.65 -1.08
CA THR A 88 9.30 -0.86 -0.38
C THR A 88 9.79 0.57 -0.20
N GLN A 89 11.00 0.74 0.27
CA GLN A 89 11.59 2.06 0.48
C GLN A 89 11.74 2.81 -0.84
N LYS A 90 12.15 2.13 -1.92
CA LYS A 90 12.25 2.74 -3.26
C LYS A 90 10.91 3.25 -3.74
N MET A 91 9.83 2.50 -3.53
CA MET A 91 8.49 2.94 -3.93
C MET A 91 8.02 4.14 -3.13
N TYR A 92 8.36 4.19 -1.84
CA TYR A 92 8.07 5.37 -1.03
C TYR A 92 8.83 6.60 -1.55
N TYR A 93 10.10 6.46 -1.91
CA TYR A 93 10.85 7.58 -2.48
C TYR A 93 10.19 8.09 -3.75
N GLU A 94 9.71 7.19 -4.60
CA GLU A 94 9.03 7.57 -5.84
C GLU A 94 7.73 8.34 -5.59
N ILE A 95 6.86 7.85 -4.71
CA ILE A 95 5.61 8.54 -4.44
C ILE A 95 5.86 9.88 -3.74
N LEU A 96 6.82 9.94 -2.83
CA LEU A 96 7.16 11.18 -2.14
C LEU A 96 7.71 12.23 -3.11
N ALA A 97 8.47 11.82 -4.12
CA ALA A 97 8.98 12.73 -5.15
C ALA A 97 7.86 13.16 -6.11
N ALA A 98 7.06 12.21 -6.59
CA ALA A 98 6.01 12.49 -7.58
C ALA A 98 4.86 13.30 -6.99
N ARG A 99 4.58 13.14 -5.72
CA ARG A 99 3.46 13.79 -5.02
C ARG A 99 3.96 14.66 -3.87
N LYS A 100 5.06 15.35 -4.09
CA LYS A 100 5.77 16.07 -3.03
C LYS A 100 4.99 17.17 -2.34
N GLU A 101 3.95 17.70 -2.97
CA GLU A 101 3.12 18.74 -2.40
C GLU A 101 1.88 18.21 -1.71
N LYS A 102 1.71 16.92 -1.67
CA LYS A 102 0.52 16.28 -1.11
C LYS A 102 0.83 15.60 0.22
N LYS A 103 -0.19 15.49 1.06
CA LYS A 103 -0.11 14.65 2.24
C LYS A 103 -0.20 13.20 1.79
N ILE A 104 0.64 12.35 2.37
CA ILE A 104 0.66 10.93 2.03
C ILE A 104 0.39 10.13 3.30
N ALA A 105 -0.56 9.23 3.25
CA ALA A 105 -0.92 8.41 4.41
C ALA A 105 -0.94 6.94 4.05
N THR A 106 -0.77 6.12 5.07
CA THR A 106 -0.90 4.68 4.94
C THR A 106 -1.33 4.08 6.26
N ARG A 107 -1.82 2.85 6.22
CA ARG A 107 -2.17 2.08 7.40
C ARG A 107 -1.38 0.79 7.38
N THR A 108 -0.87 0.38 8.50
CA THR A 108 -0.20 -0.91 8.64
C THR A 108 -0.55 -1.51 10.00
N TRP A 109 0.01 -2.65 10.33
CA TRP A 109 -0.27 -3.36 11.57
C TRP A 109 0.85 -3.08 12.57
N SER A 110 0.49 -3.04 13.83
CA SER A 110 1.45 -2.80 14.91
C SER A 110 2.53 -3.87 15.01
N THR A 111 2.33 -5.04 14.40
CA THR A 111 3.33 -6.10 14.36
C THR A 111 4.26 -6.00 13.14
N ASN A 112 3.98 -5.11 12.20
CA ASN A 112 4.80 -4.94 11.00
C ASN A 112 5.94 -3.95 11.27
N ASN A 113 6.90 -4.40 12.07
CA ASN A 113 8.01 -3.56 12.52
C ASN A 113 8.85 -3.03 11.36
N SER A 114 9.09 -3.84 10.35
CA SER A 114 9.91 -3.42 9.22
C SER A 114 9.27 -2.26 8.45
N HIS A 115 7.95 -2.32 8.24
CA HIS A 115 7.23 -1.24 7.56
C HIS A 115 7.19 0.02 8.42
N MET A 116 6.91 -0.13 9.72
CA MET A 116 6.89 1.00 10.64
C MET A 116 8.25 1.70 10.72
N ASN A 117 9.34 0.93 10.70
CA ASN A 117 10.69 1.49 10.70
C ASN A 117 10.96 2.31 9.43
N ILE A 118 10.50 1.84 8.28
CA ILE A 118 10.61 2.59 7.02
C ILE A 118 9.84 3.91 7.12
N LEU A 119 8.61 3.85 7.62
CA LEU A 119 7.77 5.04 7.76
C LEU A 119 8.39 6.07 8.70
N ASP A 120 8.90 5.63 9.84
CA ASP A 120 9.56 6.50 10.79
C ASP A 120 10.81 7.16 10.17
N LYS A 121 11.61 6.37 9.47
CA LYS A 121 12.81 6.85 8.82
C LYS A 121 12.52 7.89 7.74
N LEU A 122 11.41 7.75 7.05
CA LEU A 122 11.01 8.67 5.98
C LEU A 122 10.27 9.90 6.50
N GLY A 123 10.06 10.00 7.79
CA GLY A 123 9.45 11.18 8.39
C GLY A 123 7.93 11.14 8.51
N PHE A 124 7.32 9.98 8.32
CA PHE A 124 5.90 9.82 8.59
C PHE A 124 5.68 9.87 10.10
N LYS A 125 4.52 10.36 10.51
CA LYS A 125 4.13 10.44 11.91
C LYS A 125 2.93 9.55 12.17
N LEU A 126 2.93 8.84 13.30
CA LEU A 126 1.79 8.06 13.72
C LEU A 126 0.68 9.02 14.12
N ILE A 127 -0.49 8.92 13.51
CA ILE A 127 -1.60 9.82 13.76
C ILE A 127 -2.80 9.14 14.43
N GLN A 128 -2.88 7.81 14.36
CA GLN A 128 -3.96 7.09 15.02
C GLN A 128 -3.59 5.62 15.19
N ARG A 129 -4.04 5.06 16.31
CA ARG A 129 -3.88 3.64 16.59
C ARG A 129 -5.25 3.09 17.00
N ASP A 130 -5.73 2.11 16.25
CA ASP A 130 -6.99 1.42 16.56
C ASP A 130 -6.63 0.11 17.25
N ILE A 131 -6.88 0.06 18.54
CA ILE A 131 -6.46 -1.04 19.41
C ILE A 131 -7.21 -2.33 19.05
N ASN A 132 -6.46 -3.42 18.92
CA ASN A 132 -7.00 -4.75 18.61
C ASN A 132 -7.84 -4.82 17.32
N ASP A 133 -7.64 -3.86 16.41
CA ASP A 133 -8.42 -3.77 15.19
C ASP A 133 -8.17 -4.94 14.24
N ARG A 134 -7.01 -5.54 14.31
CA ARG A 134 -6.60 -6.66 13.44
C ARG A 134 -6.58 -7.99 14.18
N GLY A 135 -6.92 -8.01 15.45
CA GLY A 135 -6.90 -9.18 16.30
C GLY A 135 -6.38 -8.81 17.68
N GLU A 136 -6.35 -9.76 18.61
CA GLU A 136 -5.86 -9.51 19.96
C GLU A 136 -4.43 -9.05 19.92
N ASN A 137 -4.16 -7.90 20.53
CA ASN A 137 -2.82 -7.27 20.57
C ASN A 137 -2.25 -6.91 19.19
N ILE A 138 -3.08 -6.83 18.17
CA ILE A 138 -2.67 -6.40 16.84
C ILE A 138 -3.51 -5.19 16.45
N ASP A 139 -2.87 -4.03 16.46
CA ASP A 139 -3.54 -2.77 16.20
C ASP A 139 -3.38 -2.36 14.75
N SER A 140 -4.31 -1.56 14.24
CA SER A 140 -4.08 -0.82 13.00
C SER A 140 -3.42 0.50 13.37
N VAL A 141 -2.36 0.87 12.67
CA VAL A 141 -1.65 2.11 12.91
C VAL A 141 -1.65 2.94 11.62
N TYR A 142 -2.00 4.21 11.76
CA TYR A 142 -2.10 5.14 10.64
C TYR A 142 -0.95 6.13 10.70
N TYR A 143 -0.27 6.30 9.58
CA TYR A 143 0.87 7.21 9.46
C TYR A 143 0.61 8.25 8.39
N LEU A 144 1.08 9.45 8.64
CA LEU A 144 0.90 10.58 7.72
C LEU A 144 2.22 11.32 7.54
N LYS A 145 2.52 11.66 6.31
CA LYS A 145 3.60 12.57 6.00
C LYS A 145 3.03 13.82 5.38
N THR A 146 3.32 14.98 5.96
CA THR A 146 2.92 16.27 5.40
C THR A 146 4.04 16.82 4.55
N PRO A 147 3.72 17.63 3.53
CA PRO A 147 4.75 18.26 2.70
C PRO A 147 5.63 19.17 3.55
N LYS A 148 6.91 19.27 3.15
CA LYS A 148 7.79 20.25 3.78
C LYS A 148 7.51 21.61 3.16
N ASN A 149 7.46 22.61 3.99
CA ASN A 149 7.33 24.00 3.54
C ASN A 149 8.68 24.59 3.15
#